data_c8d233e8b1028b8a723949a8b5d7b71d
#
_entry.id   c8d233e8b1028b8a723949a8b5d7b71d
#
_cell.length_a   1.000
_cell.length_b   1.000
_cell.length_c   1.000
_cell.angle_alpha   90.00
_cell.angle_beta   90.00
_cell.angle_gamma   90.00
#
_symmetry.space_group_name_H-M   'P 1'
#
loop_
_entity.id
_entity.type
_entity.pdbx_description
1 polymer ?
#
loop_
_entity_poly.entity_id
_entity_poly.type
_entity_poly.pdbx_seq_one_letter_code
_entity_poly.pdbx_strand_id
1 'polypeptide(L)'
;MKKISIGFTNKSFRKDSQFIQEKVYNGMNHQIDYSILSNFDFVPKLISDSKEVIIWEWIEGSNVEITAESLEKIAYQLREIHNSNLVFPPSNHAFRVEQYLKILAEKGIKNPTIEKYNPFINEILVNMDKTKPLHNDLWLMNMVKKDKKIYFLDWEYASQGDIHFDLAYFIESARLDDDQEKIFLNFYGKLNYKLILLHRIFVLYLIILWVNAQETKYFDDTPYMEKLDNLYEQYKLWKE
;
A
#
# COMPACT_ATOMS: atom_id res chain seq x y z
N MET A 1 4.91 -25.99 12.51
CA MET A 1 4.50 -24.67 12.04
C MET A 1 5.44 -23.63 12.64
N LYS A 2 6.06 -22.77 11.79
CA LYS A 2 7.01 -21.72 12.21
C LYS A 2 6.31 -20.37 12.10
N LYS A 3 6.27 -19.59 13.20
CA LYS A 3 5.70 -18.25 13.20
C LYS A 3 6.59 -17.30 12.38
N ILE A 4 5.98 -16.43 11.60
CA ILE A 4 6.62 -15.34 10.86
C ILE A 4 6.36 -14.05 11.66
N SER A 5 7.42 -13.37 12.06
CA SER A 5 7.36 -12.15 12.88
C SER A 5 7.37 -10.86 12.07
N ILE A 6 7.31 -10.97 10.75
CA ILE A 6 7.23 -9.84 9.82
C ILE A 6 5.74 -9.61 9.51
N GLY A 7 5.33 -8.34 9.47
CA GLY A 7 3.93 -7.93 9.32
C GLY A 7 3.31 -7.46 10.63
N PHE A 8 2.29 -6.60 10.53
CA PHE A 8 1.76 -5.86 11.68
C PHE A 8 0.28 -6.15 11.95
N THR A 9 -0.45 -6.71 10.98
CA THR A 9 -1.89 -6.91 11.09
C THR A 9 -2.24 -8.38 11.37
N ASN A 10 -1.90 -9.28 10.47
CA ASN A 10 -2.27 -10.69 10.56
C ASN A 10 -1.22 -11.51 11.34
N LYS A 11 -1.64 -12.65 11.91
CA LYS A 11 -0.71 -13.62 12.46
C LYS A 11 -0.30 -14.59 11.37
N SER A 12 0.97 -14.54 10.98
CA SER A 12 1.50 -15.28 9.84
C SER A 12 2.38 -16.45 10.25
N PHE A 13 2.27 -17.57 9.53
CA PHE A 13 3.01 -18.80 9.79
C PHE A 13 3.45 -19.46 8.48
N ARG A 14 4.57 -20.20 8.55
CA ARG A 14 4.98 -21.15 7.52
C ARG A 14 4.75 -22.57 8.00
N LYS A 15 4.13 -23.39 7.15
CA LYS A 15 4.03 -24.84 7.32
C LYS A 15 4.32 -25.49 5.97
N ASP A 16 5.46 -26.19 5.88
CA ASP A 16 5.92 -26.83 4.65
C ASP A 16 5.96 -25.84 3.47
N SER A 17 5.22 -26.11 2.42
CA SER A 17 5.06 -25.25 1.24
C SER A 17 3.87 -24.27 1.33
N GLN A 18 3.39 -24.00 2.54
CA GLN A 18 2.22 -23.14 2.76
C GLN A 18 2.59 -21.90 3.59
N PHE A 19 2.06 -20.74 3.16
CA PHE A 19 1.98 -19.51 3.93
C PHE A 19 0.57 -19.38 4.48
N ILE A 20 0.43 -19.36 5.80
CA ILE A 20 -0.83 -19.37 6.51
C ILE A 20 -0.98 -18.04 7.25
N GLN A 21 -2.08 -17.34 7.03
CA GLN A 21 -2.40 -16.11 7.76
C GLN A 21 -3.72 -16.31 8.53
N GLU A 22 -3.68 -16.16 9.86
CA GLU A 22 -4.86 -15.95 10.68
C GLU A 22 -5.31 -14.50 10.49
N LYS A 23 -6.51 -14.32 9.94
CA LYS A 23 -7.07 -13.00 9.63
C LYS A 23 -7.41 -12.23 10.90
N VAL A 24 -6.91 -11.01 11.01
CA VAL A 24 -7.29 -10.06 12.05
C VAL A 24 -8.08 -8.93 11.41
N TYR A 25 -9.38 -8.94 11.62
CA TYR A 25 -10.27 -7.96 11.04
C TYR A 25 -10.21 -6.63 11.81
N ASN A 26 -10.04 -5.54 11.08
CA ASN A 26 -10.08 -4.17 11.60
C ASN A 26 -11.21 -3.33 10.98
N GLY A 27 -12.12 -3.96 10.21
CA GLY A 27 -13.22 -3.32 9.51
C GLY A 27 -12.84 -2.66 8.17
N MET A 28 -11.54 -2.58 7.86
CA MET A 28 -11.00 -1.92 6.65
C MET A 28 -10.32 -2.90 5.70
N ASN A 29 -10.07 -4.13 6.14
CA ASN A 29 -9.31 -5.16 5.43
C ASN A 29 -10.15 -6.39 5.11
N HIS A 30 -9.57 -7.31 4.32
CA HIS A 30 -10.15 -8.62 3.96
C HIS A 30 -11.54 -8.54 3.29
N GLN A 31 -11.81 -7.48 2.51
CA GLN A 31 -13.08 -7.33 1.79
C GLN A 31 -13.02 -7.89 0.36
N ILE A 32 -11.83 -8.18 -0.15
CA ILE A 32 -11.61 -8.73 -1.49
C ILE A 32 -11.99 -10.22 -1.55
N ASP A 33 -12.54 -10.66 -2.68
CA ASP A 33 -12.54 -12.08 -3.07
C ASP A 33 -11.15 -12.45 -3.57
N TYR A 34 -10.37 -13.12 -2.75
CA TYR A 34 -8.99 -13.48 -3.07
C TYR A 34 -8.87 -14.42 -4.29
N SER A 35 -9.93 -15.11 -4.67
CA SER A 35 -9.92 -16.03 -5.82
C SER A 35 -9.66 -15.31 -7.15
N ILE A 36 -10.07 -14.05 -7.27
CA ILE A 36 -9.87 -13.23 -8.48
C ILE A 36 -8.39 -12.94 -8.75
N LEU A 37 -7.53 -12.99 -7.72
CA LEU A 37 -6.11 -12.73 -7.83
C LEU A 37 -5.36 -13.82 -8.60
N SER A 38 -5.98 -14.99 -8.81
CA SER A 38 -5.47 -16.06 -9.69
C SER A 38 -5.28 -15.64 -11.15
N ASN A 39 -5.85 -14.50 -11.55
CA ASN A 39 -5.62 -13.89 -12.85
C ASN A 39 -4.20 -13.29 -13.02
N PHE A 40 -3.49 -13.07 -11.91
CA PHE A 40 -2.13 -12.54 -11.92
C PHE A 40 -1.12 -13.66 -11.61
N ASP A 41 -0.18 -13.87 -12.51
CA ASP A 41 0.84 -14.92 -12.37
C ASP A 41 1.92 -14.58 -11.33
N PHE A 42 1.97 -13.32 -10.88
CA PHE A 42 2.85 -12.81 -9.84
C PHE A 42 2.17 -12.75 -8.45
N VAL A 43 1.02 -13.35 -8.28
CA VAL A 43 0.41 -13.59 -6.97
C VAL A 43 0.61 -15.07 -6.61
N PRO A 44 0.99 -15.41 -5.36
CA PRO A 44 1.04 -16.79 -4.92
C PRO A 44 -0.30 -17.50 -5.13
N LYS A 45 -0.24 -18.78 -5.43
CA LYS A 45 -1.47 -19.58 -5.61
C LYS A 45 -2.26 -19.62 -4.30
N LEU A 46 -3.52 -19.24 -4.37
CA LEU A 46 -4.48 -19.42 -3.28
C LEU A 46 -4.77 -20.92 -3.11
N ILE A 47 -4.53 -21.45 -1.90
CA ILE A 47 -4.81 -22.84 -1.56
C ILE A 47 -6.19 -22.94 -0.92
N SER A 48 -6.49 -22.08 0.05
CA SER A 48 -7.81 -21.99 0.65
C SER A 48 -8.04 -20.62 1.27
N ASP A 49 -9.29 -20.22 1.35
CA ASP A 49 -9.74 -19.02 2.02
C ASP A 49 -10.98 -19.34 2.86
N SER A 50 -10.93 -18.95 4.14
CA SER A 50 -12.04 -19.03 5.08
C SER A 50 -12.21 -17.71 5.81
N LYS A 51 -13.21 -17.60 6.67
CA LYS A 51 -13.42 -16.42 7.49
C LYS A 51 -12.22 -16.13 8.40
N GLU A 52 -11.62 -17.17 9.00
CA GLU A 52 -10.57 -17.01 10.03
C GLU A 52 -9.16 -17.11 9.46
N VAL A 53 -8.97 -17.89 8.38
CA VAL A 53 -7.65 -18.27 7.88
C VAL A 53 -7.62 -18.22 6.36
N ILE A 54 -6.57 -17.65 5.82
CA ILE A 54 -6.21 -17.75 4.40
C ILE A 54 -4.89 -18.47 4.23
N ILE A 55 -4.79 -19.35 3.24
CA ILE A 55 -3.61 -20.17 2.96
C ILE A 55 -3.18 -19.95 1.50
N TRP A 56 -1.92 -19.58 1.35
CA TRP A 56 -1.26 -19.38 0.08
C TRP A 56 -0.13 -20.38 -0.13
N GLU A 57 0.28 -20.59 -1.36
CA GLU A 57 1.55 -21.21 -1.68
C GLU A 57 2.69 -20.42 -1.04
N TRP A 58 3.64 -21.12 -0.40
CA TRP A 58 4.87 -20.50 0.07
C TRP A 58 5.81 -20.23 -1.11
N ILE A 59 6.21 -19.00 -1.29
CA ILE A 59 7.23 -18.62 -2.27
C ILE A 59 8.60 -18.63 -1.58
N GLU A 60 9.43 -19.61 -1.94
CA GLU A 60 10.84 -19.64 -1.49
C GLU A 60 11.64 -18.63 -2.33
N GLY A 61 12.02 -17.53 -1.73
CA GLY A 61 12.68 -16.42 -2.43
C GLY A 61 13.44 -15.52 -1.47
N SER A 62 13.87 -14.38 -1.96
CA SER A 62 14.60 -13.33 -1.23
C SER A 62 13.83 -12.02 -1.21
N ASN A 63 14.28 -11.09 -0.38
CA ASN A 63 13.79 -9.70 -0.41
C ASN A 63 14.08 -9.08 -1.78
N VAL A 64 13.22 -8.15 -2.17
CA VAL A 64 13.40 -7.37 -3.39
C VAL A 64 14.41 -6.26 -3.12
N GLU A 65 15.46 -6.19 -3.94
CA GLU A 65 16.40 -5.08 -3.96
C GLU A 65 15.94 -4.05 -5.01
N ILE A 66 16.12 -2.76 -4.72
CA ILE A 66 15.77 -1.68 -5.65
C ILE A 66 16.88 -1.57 -6.71
N THR A 67 16.56 -2.05 -7.89
CA THR A 67 17.39 -2.00 -9.11
C THR A 67 16.51 -1.58 -10.29
N ALA A 68 17.09 -1.10 -11.39
CA ALA A 68 16.33 -0.77 -12.60
C ALA A 68 15.47 -1.96 -13.07
N GLU A 69 15.99 -3.21 -13.00
CA GLU A 69 15.26 -4.42 -13.36
C GLU A 69 14.05 -4.67 -12.45
N SER A 70 14.20 -4.50 -11.12
CA SER A 70 13.08 -4.69 -10.19
C SER A 70 12.04 -3.59 -10.33
N LEU A 71 12.46 -2.33 -10.52
CA LEU A 71 11.56 -1.20 -10.76
C LEU A 71 10.75 -1.38 -12.04
N GLU A 72 11.38 -1.87 -13.13
CA GLU A 72 10.68 -2.20 -14.36
C GLU A 72 9.60 -3.24 -14.15
N LYS A 73 9.93 -4.34 -13.47
CA LYS A 73 8.98 -5.44 -13.21
C LYS A 73 7.80 -4.99 -12.36
N ILE A 74 8.08 -4.28 -11.26
CA ILE A 74 7.05 -3.77 -10.36
C ILE A 74 6.13 -2.80 -11.12
N ALA A 75 6.70 -1.89 -11.93
CA ALA A 75 5.92 -0.96 -12.73
C ALA A 75 4.99 -1.68 -13.71
N TYR A 76 5.46 -2.72 -14.39
CA TYR A 76 4.64 -3.51 -15.33
C TYR A 76 3.56 -4.31 -14.61
N GLN A 77 3.87 -4.93 -13.47
CA GLN A 77 2.89 -5.66 -12.67
C GLN A 77 1.79 -4.73 -12.14
N LEU A 78 2.14 -3.55 -11.63
CA LEU A 78 1.15 -2.54 -11.20
C LEU A 78 0.29 -2.07 -12.39
N ARG A 79 0.89 -1.85 -13.55
CA ARG A 79 0.13 -1.49 -14.75
C ARG A 79 -0.82 -2.60 -15.19
N GLU A 80 -0.45 -3.87 -15.02
CA GLU A 80 -1.31 -5.01 -15.30
C GLU A 80 -2.50 -5.05 -14.35
N ILE A 81 -2.29 -4.86 -13.04
CA ILE A 81 -3.36 -4.75 -12.04
C ILE A 81 -4.31 -3.61 -12.42
N HIS A 82 -3.79 -2.40 -12.60
CA HIS A 82 -4.57 -1.18 -12.82
C HIS A 82 -5.36 -1.18 -14.14
N ASN A 83 -4.91 -1.95 -15.14
CA ASN A 83 -5.60 -2.11 -16.42
C ASN A 83 -6.43 -3.38 -16.50
N SER A 84 -6.46 -4.20 -15.47
CA SER A 84 -7.31 -5.38 -15.45
C SER A 84 -8.79 -4.98 -15.41
N ASN A 85 -9.65 -5.87 -15.92
CA ASN A 85 -11.10 -5.70 -15.81
C ASN A 85 -11.66 -6.37 -14.53
N LEU A 86 -10.82 -6.66 -13.56
CA LEU A 86 -11.23 -7.27 -12.31
C LEU A 86 -12.00 -6.27 -11.45
N VAL A 87 -13.06 -6.73 -10.83
CA VAL A 87 -13.87 -5.91 -9.93
C VAL A 87 -13.39 -6.14 -8.51
N PHE A 88 -12.71 -5.13 -7.97
CA PHE A 88 -12.28 -5.10 -6.58
C PHE A 88 -13.36 -4.44 -5.69
N PRO A 89 -13.32 -4.62 -4.37
CA PRO A 89 -14.21 -3.89 -3.46
C PRO A 89 -14.16 -2.38 -3.68
N PRO A 90 -15.23 -1.65 -3.38
CA PRO A 90 -15.22 -0.18 -3.46
C PRO A 90 -14.07 0.44 -2.69
N SER A 91 -13.61 1.62 -3.13
CA SER A 91 -12.56 2.38 -2.46
C SER A 91 -12.87 2.59 -0.97
N ASN A 92 -11.91 2.24 -0.11
CA ASN A 92 -12.00 2.36 1.33
C ASN A 92 -11.11 3.47 1.91
N HIS A 93 -10.45 4.27 1.07
CA HIS A 93 -9.47 5.27 1.51
C HIS A 93 -10.06 6.30 2.48
N ALA A 94 -11.23 6.87 2.17
CA ALA A 94 -11.89 7.81 3.06
C ALA A 94 -12.28 7.17 4.40
N PHE A 95 -12.79 5.94 4.35
CA PHE A 95 -13.14 5.17 5.54
C PHE A 95 -11.91 4.86 6.41
N ARG A 96 -10.76 4.49 5.79
CA ARG A 96 -9.50 4.27 6.52
C ARG A 96 -9.06 5.52 7.26
N VAL A 97 -9.07 6.68 6.60
CA VAL A 97 -8.72 7.96 7.22
C VAL A 97 -9.65 8.27 8.39
N GLU A 98 -10.96 8.13 8.21
CA GLU A 98 -11.98 8.36 9.26
C GLU A 98 -11.76 7.45 10.47
N GLN A 99 -11.53 6.15 10.25
CA GLN A 99 -11.32 5.20 11.35
C GLN A 99 -10.05 5.51 12.14
N TYR A 100 -8.94 5.85 11.48
CA TYR A 100 -7.72 6.23 12.19
C TYR A 100 -7.88 7.55 12.96
N LEU A 101 -8.54 8.56 12.39
CA LEU A 101 -8.85 9.80 13.10
C LEU A 101 -9.72 9.55 14.33
N LYS A 102 -10.71 8.66 14.22
CA LYS A 102 -11.55 8.24 15.34
C LYS A 102 -10.73 7.58 16.46
N ILE A 103 -9.85 6.64 16.11
CA ILE A 103 -8.97 5.99 17.08
C ILE A 103 -8.06 7.02 17.80
N LEU A 104 -7.50 7.98 17.06
CA LEU A 104 -6.68 9.05 17.64
C LEU A 104 -7.49 9.92 18.61
N ALA A 105 -8.71 10.28 18.24
CA ALA A 105 -9.62 11.06 19.09
C ALA A 105 -9.98 10.30 20.37
N GLU A 106 -10.31 9.00 20.28
CA GLU A 106 -10.61 8.13 21.43
C GLU A 106 -9.42 7.98 22.37
N LYS A 107 -8.19 7.97 21.82
CA LYS A 107 -6.95 7.94 22.59
C LYS A 107 -6.51 9.32 23.14
N GLY A 108 -7.18 10.39 22.75
CA GLY A 108 -6.79 11.76 23.09
C GLY A 108 -5.45 12.21 22.47
N ILE A 109 -5.01 11.55 21.38
CA ILE A 109 -3.76 11.87 20.70
C ILE A 109 -4.00 13.06 19.78
N LYS A 110 -3.22 14.13 20.01
CA LYS A 110 -3.15 15.30 19.14
C LYS A 110 -1.85 15.29 18.36
N ASN A 111 -1.93 15.47 17.05
CA ASN A 111 -0.78 15.57 16.17
C ASN A 111 -0.98 16.78 15.24
N PRO A 112 -0.17 17.85 15.39
CA PRO A 112 -0.32 19.10 14.64
C PRO A 112 -0.24 18.89 13.11
N THR A 113 0.58 17.94 12.64
CA THR A 113 0.69 17.61 11.21
C THR A 113 -0.61 17.01 10.70
N ILE A 114 -1.22 16.10 11.45
CA ILE A 114 -2.52 15.51 11.08
C ILE A 114 -3.60 16.60 11.02
N GLU A 115 -3.69 17.45 12.03
CA GLU A 115 -4.68 18.54 12.08
C GLU A 115 -4.48 19.54 10.91
N LYS A 116 -3.22 19.90 10.62
CA LYS A 116 -2.84 20.83 9.54
C LYS A 116 -3.29 20.33 8.16
N TYR A 117 -3.06 19.06 7.87
CA TYR A 117 -3.27 18.53 6.51
C TYR A 117 -4.63 17.88 6.28
N ASN A 118 -5.41 17.58 7.32
CA ASN A 118 -6.70 16.92 7.18
C ASN A 118 -7.66 17.59 6.17
N PRO A 119 -7.82 18.93 6.12
CA PRO A 119 -8.68 19.57 5.12
C PRO A 119 -8.19 19.30 3.68
N PHE A 120 -6.88 19.37 3.44
CA PHE A 120 -6.29 19.12 2.14
C PHE A 120 -6.44 17.65 1.70
N ILE A 121 -6.25 16.71 2.63
CA ILE A 121 -6.47 15.28 2.37
C ILE A 121 -7.93 15.01 2.00
N ASN A 122 -8.88 15.67 2.65
CA ASN A 122 -10.30 15.54 2.30
C ASN A 122 -10.59 16.02 0.87
N GLU A 123 -9.93 17.08 0.39
CA GLU A 123 -10.04 17.49 -1.02
C GLU A 123 -9.53 16.41 -1.96
N ILE A 124 -8.40 15.75 -1.65
CA ILE A 124 -7.87 14.64 -2.45
C ILE A 124 -8.88 13.47 -2.46
N LEU A 125 -9.39 13.06 -1.30
CA LEU A 125 -10.33 11.95 -1.16
C LEU A 125 -11.64 12.15 -1.93
N VAL A 126 -12.12 13.40 -2.03
CA VAL A 126 -13.32 13.75 -2.81
C VAL A 126 -13.05 13.63 -4.31
N ASN A 127 -11.89 14.10 -4.78
CA ASN A 127 -11.58 14.28 -6.19
C ASN A 127 -10.82 13.12 -6.85
N MET A 128 -10.23 12.19 -6.05
CA MET A 128 -9.47 11.06 -6.59
C MET A 128 -10.36 10.11 -7.40
N ASP A 129 -9.78 9.43 -8.40
CA ASP A 129 -10.43 8.32 -9.09
C ASP A 129 -10.70 7.17 -8.11
N LYS A 130 -11.79 6.42 -8.31
CA LYS A 130 -12.22 5.31 -7.46
C LYS A 130 -12.58 4.08 -8.28
N THR A 131 -12.03 3.97 -9.49
CA THR A 131 -12.49 2.99 -10.48
C THR A 131 -11.48 1.89 -10.80
N LYS A 132 -10.21 2.07 -10.44
CA LYS A 132 -9.14 1.14 -10.79
C LYS A 132 -8.84 0.17 -9.66
N PRO A 133 -8.56 -1.12 -9.96
CA PRO A 133 -8.13 -2.07 -8.95
C PRO A 133 -6.75 -1.70 -8.43
N LEU A 134 -6.59 -1.66 -7.11
CA LEU A 134 -5.36 -1.32 -6.41
C LEU A 134 -4.98 -2.37 -5.37
N HIS A 135 -3.69 -2.47 -5.09
CA HIS A 135 -3.16 -3.25 -3.97
C HIS A 135 -3.34 -2.53 -2.62
N ASN A 136 -3.08 -1.22 -2.58
CA ASN A 136 -3.20 -0.34 -1.42
C ASN A 136 -2.24 -0.59 -0.24
N ASP A 137 -1.25 -1.48 -0.37
CA ASP A 137 -0.27 -1.77 0.70
C ASP A 137 1.07 -2.27 0.15
N LEU A 138 1.71 -1.46 -0.69
CA LEU A 138 2.90 -1.82 -1.46
C LEU A 138 4.23 -1.60 -0.68
N TRP A 139 4.36 -2.21 0.50
CA TRP A 139 5.65 -2.30 1.18
C TRP A 139 6.56 -3.34 0.51
N LEU A 140 7.89 -3.08 0.50
CA LEU A 140 8.86 -4.08 0.00
C LEU A 140 8.78 -5.41 0.74
N MET A 141 8.38 -5.41 2.02
CA MET A 141 8.17 -6.64 2.79
C MET A 141 6.97 -7.47 2.27
N ASN A 142 6.07 -6.86 1.51
CA ASN A 142 4.95 -7.51 0.84
C ASN A 142 5.34 -8.00 -0.57
N MET A 143 6.63 -8.07 -0.87
CA MET A 143 7.17 -8.55 -2.14
C MET A 143 8.25 -9.58 -1.92
N VAL A 144 8.23 -10.66 -2.72
CA VAL A 144 9.25 -11.72 -2.70
C VAL A 144 9.80 -11.94 -4.11
N LYS A 145 11.12 -11.89 -4.24
CA LYS A 145 11.82 -12.23 -5.49
C LYS A 145 12.18 -13.70 -5.50
N LYS A 146 11.69 -14.42 -6.51
CA LYS A 146 12.09 -15.80 -6.82
C LYS A 146 12.55 -15.85 -8.28
N ASP A 147 13.78 -16.19 -8.50
CA ASP A 147 14.41 -16.17 -9.82
C ASP A 147 14.30 -14.79 -10.48
N LYS A 148 13.64 -14.70 -11.63
CA LYS A 148 13.40 -13.45 -12.35
C LYS A 148 12.03 -12.83 -12.05
N LYS A 149 11.22 -13.40 -11.16
CA LYS A 149 9.87 -12.99 -10.87
C LYS A 149 9.76 -12.31 -9.50
N ILE A 150 8.94 -11.27 -9.40
CA ILE A 150 8.58 -10.64 -8.13
C ILE A 150 7.12 -11.00 -7.86
N TYR A 151 6.86 -11.55 -6.68
CA TYR A 151 5.52 -11.89 -6.21
C TYR A 151 5.01 -10.80 -5.28
N PHE A 152 3.75 -10.39 -5.46
CA PHE A 152 3.04 -9.47 -4.57
C PHE A 152 2.21 -10.27 -3.56
N LEU A 153 2.37 -9.91 -2.30
CA LEU A 153 1.74 -10.56 -1.14
C LEU A 153 0.84 -9.55 -0.41
N ASP A 154 0.03 -10.05 0.51
CA ASP A 154 -0.74 -9.25 1.48
C ASP A 154 -1.75 -8.28 0.87
N TRP A 155 -2.71 -8.83 0.15
CA TRP A 155 -3.77 -8.12 -0.55
C TRP A 155 -4.95 -7.71 0.35
N GLU A 156 -4.77 -7.69 1.66
CA GLU A 156 -5.87 -7.48 2.61
C GLU A 156 -6.59 -6.13 2.46
N TYR A 157 -5.88 -5.10 1.97
CA TYR A 157 -6.44 -3.78 1.72
C TYR A 157 -6.84 -3.54 0.26
N ALA A 158 -6.74 -4.54 -0.60
CA ALA A 158 -7.06 -4.37 -2.01
C ALA A 158 -8.49 -3.87 -2.23
N SER A 159 -8.61 -2.80 -3.00
CA SER A 159 -9.89 -2.14 -3.31
C SER A 159 -9.77 -1.31 -4.59
N GLN A 160 -10.87 -0.78 -5.08
CA GLN A 160 -10.82 0.21 -6.16
C GLN A 160 -10.24 1.54 -5.64
N GLY A 161 -9.59 2.31 -6.52
CA GLY A 161 -9.04 3.62 -6.21
C GLY A 161 -8.36 4.27 -7.40
N ASP A 162 -7.53 5.27 -7.12
CA ASP A 162 -6.72 6.00 -8.08
C ASP A 162 -5.35 5.34 -8.25
N ILE A 163 -4.95 5.05 -9.48
CA ILE A 163 -3.67 4.40 -9.79
C ILE A 163 -2.46 5.15 -9.20
N HIS A 164 -2.56 6.49 -9.10
CA HIS A 164 -1.49 7.30 -8.54
C HIS A 164 -1.26 6.99 -7.05
N PHE A 165 -2.26 6.43 -6.34
CA PHE A 165 -2.11 6.02 -4.95
C PHE A 165 -1.13 4.85 -4.80
N ASP A 166 -1.30 3.77 -5.56
CA ASP A 166 -0.38 2.62 -5.51
C ASP A 166 1.04 3.01 -5.92
N LEU A 167 1.18 3.84 -6.97
CA LEU A 167 2.48 4.33 -7.41
C LEU A 167 3.15 5.18 -6.32
N ALA A 168 2.42 6.11 -5.75
CA ALA A 168 2.89 6.94 -4.64
C ALA A 168 3.23 6.10 -3.41
N TYR A 169 2.39 5.09 -3.10
CA TYR A 169 2.63 4.18 -1.98
C TYR A 169 3.96 3.44 -2.13
N PHE A 170 4.21 2.88 -3.32
CA PHE A 170 5.48 2.20 -3.58
C PHE A 170 6.68 3.15 -3.50
N ILE A 171 6.60 4.35 -4.10
CA ILE A 171 7.67 5.37 -4.03
C ILE A 171 8.03 5.69 -2.58
N GLU A 172 7.03 5.94 -1.72
CA GLU A 172 7.26 6.35 -0.34
C GLU A 172 7.70 5.19 0.56
N SER A 173 7.07 4.02 0.43
CA SER A 173 7.38 2.84 1.25
C SER A 173 8.74 2.23 0.92
N ALA A 174 9.11 2.20 -0.36
CA ALA A 174 10.42 1.75 -0.82
C ALA A 174 11.52 2.82 -0.69
N ARG A 175 11.15 4.06 -0.32
CA ARG A 175 12.06 5.21 -0.16
C ARG A 175 12.90 5.46 -1.41
N LEU A 176 12.25 5.43 -2.59
CA LEU A 176 12.95 5.69 -3.84
C LEU A 176 13.58 7.08 -3.83
N ASP A 177 14.81 7.17 -4.32
CA ASP A 177 15.42 8.46 -4.65
C ASP A 177 14.86 9.00 -5.97
N ASP A 178 15.23 10.25 -6.33
CA ASP A 178 14.68 10.94 -7.48
C ASP A 178 14.95 10.21 -8.81
N ASP A 179 16.08 9.54 -8.94
CA ASP A 179 16.44 8.82 -10.17
C ASP A 179 15.71 7.48 -10.25
N GLN A 180 15.59 6.78 -9.13
CA GLN A 180 14.79 5.56 -9.01
C GLN A 180 13.31 5.82 -9.26
N GLU A 181 12.76 6.92 -8.73
CA GLU A 181 11.39 7.36 -8.99
C GLU A 181 11.16 7.62 -10.49
N LYS A 182 12.05 8.38 -11.14
CA LYS A 182 11.96 8.64 -12.57
C LYS A 182 12.01 7.35 -13.40
N ILE A 183 12.93 6.43 -13.07
CA ILE A 183 13.03 5.12 -13.72
C ILE A 183 11.72 4.35 -13.57
N PHE A 184 11.20 4.24 -12.34
CA PHE A 184 9.96 3.52 -12.04
C PHE A 184 8.76 4.09 -12.80
N LEU A 185 8.54 5.42 -12.73
CA LEU A 185 7.43 6.07 -13.40
C LEU A 185 7.55 6.01 -14.93
N ASN A 186 8.76 6.07 -15.50
CA ASN A 186 8.97 5.89 -16.92
C ASN A 186 8.58 4.49 -17.41
N PHE A 187 8.89 3.43 -16.66
CA PHE A 187 8.47 2.06 -16.99
C PHE A 187 6.96 1.86 -16.84
N TYR A 188 6.35 2.52 -15.87
CA TYR A 188 4.90 2.48 -15.74
C TYR A 188 4.19 3.14 -16.94
N GLY A 189 4.68 4.27 -17.41
CA GLY A 189 4.20 4.95 -18.61
C GLY A 189 3.68 6.37 -18.37
N LYS A 190 2.79 6.81 -19.24
CA LYS A 190 2.30 8.20 -19.21
C LYS A 190 1.42 8.47 -17.99
N LEU A 191 1.84 9.42 -17.16
CA LEU A 191 1.21 9.82 -15.89
C LEU A 191 1.09 11.33 -15.77
N ASN A 192 0.15 11.77 -14.93
CA ASN A 192 0.10 13.15 -14.45
C ASN A 192 0.92 13.26 -13.17
N TYR A 193 2.12 13.82 -13.24
CA TYR A 193 3.03 13.92 -12.10
C TYR A 193 2.44 14.75 -10.94
N LYS A 194 1.58 15.72 -11.22
CA LYS A 194 0.86 16.45 -10.18
C LYS A 194 -0.02 15.54 -9.33
N LEU A 195 -0.65 14.52 -9.94
CA LEU A 195 -1.44 13.53 -9.21
C LEU A 195 -0.54 12.57 -8.41
N ILE A 196 0.64 12.20 -8.95
CA ILE A 196 1.64 11.47 -8.16
C ILE A 196 1.99 12.25 -6.89
N LEU A 197 2.32 13.54 -7.02
CA LEU A 197 2.68 14.38 -5.88
C LEU A 197 1.55 14.49 -4.85
N LEU A 198 0.30 14.68 -5.30
CA LEU A 198 -0.87 14.68 -4.42
C LEU A 198 -1.03 13.36 -3.65
N HIS A 199 -0.90 12.24 -4.34
CA HIS A 199 -1.05 10.93 -3.70
C HIS A 199 0.16 10.58 -2.81
N ARG A 200 1.37 11.07 -3.09
CA ARG A 200 2.50 10.95 -2.16
C ARG A 200 2.23 11.65 -0.83
N ILE A 201 1.68 12.87 -0.88
CA ILE A 201 1.23 13.60 0.31
C ILE A 201 0.18 12.80 1.07
N PHE A 202 -0.80 12.23 0.36
CA PHE A 202 -1.85 11.41 0.96
C PHE A 202 -1.30 10.12 1.60
N VAL A 203 -0.40 9.42 0.93
CA VAL A 203 0.24 8.19 1.45
C VAL A 203 1.02 8.49 2.73
N LEU A 204 1.85 9.55 2.75
CA LEU A 204 2.58 9.95 3.95
C LEU A 204 1.63 10.28 5.11
N TYR A 205 0.56 11.02 4.83
CA TYR A 205 -0.48 11.30 5.81
C TYR A 205 -1.12 10.01 6.37
N LEU A 206 -1.44 9.05 5.49
CA LEU A 206 -2.04 7.78 5.89
C LEU A 206 -1.07 6.94 6.75
N ILE A 207 0.23 6.93 6.42
CA ILE A 207 1.26 6.27 7.23
C ILE A 207 1.36 6.91 8.62
N ILE A 208 1.37 8.25 8.70
CA ILE A 208 1.40 8.99 9.97
C ILE A 208 0.17 8.65 10.81
N LEU A 209 -1.03 8.66 10.20
CA LEU A 209 -2.27 8.26 10.88
C LEU A 209 -2.17 6.84 11.42
N TRP A 210 -1.77 5.89 10.58
CA TRP A 210 -1.69 4.47 10.94
C TRP A 210 -0.73 4.23 12.11
N VAL A 211 0.48 4.81 12.07
CA VAL A 211 1.48 4.66 13.14
C VAL A 211 0.97 5.22 14.48
N ASN A 212 0.32 6.40 14.46
CA ASN A 212 -0.21 7.01 15.66
C ASN A 212 -1.47 6.31 16.19
N ALA A 213 -2.20 5.59 15.34
CA ALA A 213 -3.36 4.81 15.75
C ALA A 213 -3.00 3.51 16.49
N GLN A 214 -1.75 3.03 16.41
CA GLN A 214 -1.30 1.82 17.11
C GLN A 214 -1.24 2.00 18.63
N GLU A 215 -1.26 0.91 19.40
CA GLU A 215 -1.06 0.97 20.86
C GLU A 215 0.33 1.50 21.21
N THR A 216 1.34 1.04 20.48
CA THR A 216 2.71 1.54 20.51
C THR A 216 3.17 1.79 19.08
N LYS A 217 3.86 2.91 18.83
CA LYS A 217 4.41 3.20 17.50
C LYS A 217 5.40 2.12 17.10
N TYR A 218 5.22 1.56 15.91
CA TYR A 218 6.16 0.58 15.35
C TYR A 218 7.47 1.20 14.88
N PHE A 219 7.46 2.50 14.55
CA PHE A 219 8.65 3.27 14.14
C PHE A 219 8.41 4.77 14.37
N ASP A 220 9.49 5.55 14.27
CA ASP A 220 9.43 7.02 14.31
C ASP A 220 8.81 7.58 13.04
N ASP A 221 7.75 8.36 13.17
CA ASP A 221 7.02 9.00 12.08
C ASP A 221 7.53 10.41 11.71
N THR A 222 8.50 10.95 12.45
CA THR A 222 9.08 12.27 12.21
C THR A 222 9.59 12.44 10.76
N PRO A 223 10.34 11.49 10.18
CA PRO A 223 10.79 11.64 8.79
C PRO A 223 9.65 11.71 7.76
N TYR A 224 8.52 11.05 8.04
CA TYR A 224 7.34 11.09 7.19
C TYR A 224 6.63 12.45 7.29
N MET A 225 6.57 13.05 8.49
CA MET A 225 6.02 14.39 8.69
C MET A 225 6.83 15.46 7.97
N GLU A 226 8.16 15.43 8.10
CA GLU A 226 9.08 16.35 7.40
C GLU A 226 8.96 16.22 5.86
N LYS A 227 8.89 14.98 5.36
CA LYS A 227 8.73 14.73 3.92
C LYS A 227 7.37 15.21 3.43
N LEU A 228 6.30 15.02 4.21
CA LEU A 228 4.96 15.52 3.88
C LEU A 228 4.96 17.06 3.74
N ASP A 229 5.55 17.77 4.69
CA ASP A 229 5.69 19.23 4.63
C ASP A 229 6.45 19.67 3.36
N ASN A 230 7.56 19.02 3.04
CA ASN A 230 8.36 19.31 1.84
C ASN A 230 7.58 19.07 0.53
N LEU A 231 6.87 17.95 0.42
CA LEU A 231 6.06 17.65 -0.76
C LEU A 231 4.88 18.62 -0.91
N TYR A 232 4.30 19.05 0.19
CA TYR A 232 3.22 20.04 0.15
C TYR A 232 3.70 21.40 -0.32
N GLU A 233 4.89 21.85 0.10
CA GLU A 233 5.51 23.07 -0.41
C GLU A 233 5.81 22.96 -1.92
N GLN A 234 6.35 21.82 -2.38
CA GLN A 234 6.52 21.56 -3.83
C GLN A 234 5.19 21.64 -4.59
N TYR A 235 4.13 21.03 -4.05
CA TYR A 235 2.81 21.07 -4.68
C TYR A 235 2.26 22.50 -4.82
N LYS A 236 2.47 23.37 -3.83
CA LYS A 236 2.04 24.79 -3.91
C LYS A 236 2.69 25.51 -5.08
N LEU A 237 3.99 25.26 -5.32
CA LEU A 237 4.71 25.86 -6.46
C LEU A 237 4.16 25.40 -7.83
N TRP A 238 3.48 24.25 -7.89
CA TRP A 238 2.83 23.78 -9.12
C TRP A 238 1.43 24.40 -9.35
N LYS A 239 0.88 25.07 -8.35
CA LYS A 239 -0.41 25.76 -8.46
C LYS A 239 -0.28 27.19 -8.97
N GLU A 240 0.90 27.78 -8.83
CA GLU A 240 1.25 29.11 -9.34
C GLU A 240 1.74 29.05 -10.79
#